data_59f8af88969cd611a7439bac1e1c7153
#
_entry.id   59f8af88969cd611a7439bac1e1c7153
#
_cell.length_a   1.000
_cell.length_b   1.000
_cell.length_c   1.000
_cell.angle_alpha   90.00
_cell.angle_beta   90.00
_cell.angle_gamma   90.00
#
_symmetry.space_group_name_H-M   'P 1'
#
loop_
_entity.id
_entity.type
_entity.pdbx_description
1 polymer ?
#
loop_
_entity_poly.entity_id
_entity_poly.type
_entity_poly.pdbx_seq_one_letter_code
_entity_poly.pdbx_strand_id
1 'polypeptide(L)'
;MLLNPALDLELDRLLTAPPATVWRCWTEAALLRQWFCPKPWFVSEAVIDLRAGGRFFTMMNGPDGEAVPNEGSFLEVIPQRKLVFTDIFGPDFAPLAEPQSGAGLRFAAILTFTPEGTGTRYNATVRHRTAADAETHRKMGFHDGWGAAATQLEELARTL
;
A
#
# COMPACT_ATOMS: atom_id res chain seq x y z
N MET A 1 12.18 -11.91 8.39
CA MET A 1 11.81 -12.25 7.00
C MET A 1 13.01 -11.98 6.11
N LEU A 2 13.39 -12.96 5.31
CA LEU A 2 14.46 -12.77 4.32
C LEU A 2 13.86 -12.29 3.01
N LEU A 3 14.45 -11.24 2.44
CA LEU A 3 14.08 -10.74 1.11
C LEU A 3 14.56 -11.71 0.03
N ASN A 4 13.72 -11.92 -0.98
CA ASN A 4 14.11 -12.62 -2.20
C ASN A 4 14.19 -11.58 -3.31
N PRO A 5 15.40 -11.20 -3.76
CA PRO A 5 15.57 -10.13 -4.76
C PRO A 5 14.85 -10.39 -6.08
N ALA A 6 14.54 -11.65 -6.39
CA ALA A 6 13.82 -12.00 -7.61
C ALA A 6 12.30 -11.76 -7.50
N LEU A 7 11.75 -11.79 -6.29
CA LEU A 7 10.30 -11.74 -6.04
C LEU A 7 9.86 -10.50 -5.27
N ASP A 8 10.78 -9.86 -4.54
CA ASP A 8 10.44 -8.79 -3.61
C ASP A 8 10.97 -7.45 -4.09
N LEU A 9 10.13 -6.42 -4.00
CA LEU A 9 10.52 -5.02 -4.17
C LEU A 9 10.39 -4.32 -2.84
N GLU A 10 11.33 -3.43 -2.54
CA GLU A 10 11.38 -2.75 -1.26
C GLU A 10 11.49 -1.24 -1.42
N LEU A 11 10.73 -0.51 -0.61
CA LEU A 11 10.89 0.92 -0.40
C LEU A 11 11.19 1.14 1.08
N ASP A 12 12.29 1.80 1.40
CA ASP A 12 12.67 2.16 2.76
C ASP A 12 12.86 3.66 2.86
N ARG A 13 12.16 4.30 3.78
CA ARG A 13 12.19 5.76 3.96
C ARG A 13 12.17 6.12 5.44
N LEU A 14 12.88 7.18 5.79
CA LEU A 14 12.70 7.87 7.07
C LEU A 14 11.72 9.01 6.88
N LEU A 15 10.53 8.89 7.47
CA LEU A 15 9.51 9.93 7.41
C LEU A 15 9.63 10.85 8.63
N THR A 16 9.42 12.14 8.42
CA THR A 16 9.55 13.17 9.48
C THR A 16 8.25 13.37 10.27
N ALA A 17 7.51 12.27 10.47
CA ALA A 17 6.27 12.25 11.26
C ALA A 17 6.28 11.01 12.17
N PRO A 18 5.67 11.08 13.36
CA PRO A 18 5.68 9.96 14.29
C PRO A 18 4.81 8.80 13.82
N PRO A 19 5.07 7.56 14.28
CA PRO A 19 4.30 6.38 13.87
C PRO A 19 2.80 6.53 14.06
N ALA A 20 2.35 7.22 15.08
CA ALA A 20 0.92 7.41 15.34
C ALA A 20 0.21 8.14 14.20
N THR A 21 0.79 9.21 13.67
CA THR A 21 0.16 9.97 12.57
C THR A 21 0.32 9.26 11.23
N VAL A 22 1.46 8.59 10.98
CA VAL A 22 1.64 7.77 9.78
C VAL A 22 0.64 6.62 9.76
N TRP A 23 0.44 5.97 10.89
CA TRP A 23 -0.57 4.91 11.05
C TRP A 23 -1.98 5.40 10.75
N ARG A 24 -2.36 6.56 11.27
CA ARG A 24 -3.68 7.16 10.98
C ARG A 24 -3.89 7.37 9.49
N CYS A 25 -2.87 7.88 8.80
CA CYS A 25 -2.96 8.09 7.36
C CYS A 25 -3.21 6.79 6.57
N TRP A 26 -2.72 5.66 7.06
CA TRP A 26 -2.95 4.36 6.46
C TRP A 26 -4.31 3.74 6.83
N THR A 27 -4.83 4.06 8.01
CA THR A 27 -5.95 3.30 8.59
C THR A 27 -7.26 4.05 8.66
N GLU A 28 -7.26 5.37 8.49
CA GLU A 28 -8.47 6.18 8.39
C GLU A 28 -8.75 6.45 6.91
N ALA A 29 -9.92 5.99 6.43
CA ALA A 29 -10.27 6.06 5.01
C ALA A 29 -10.19 7.48 4.44
N ALA A 30 -10.66 8.49 5.19
CA ALA A 30 -10.62 9.87 4.76
C ALA A 30 -9.19 10.40 4.59
N LEU A 31 -8.26 9.93 5.41
CA LEU A 31 -6.84 10.30 5.29
C LEU A 31 -6.16 9.53 4.18
N LEU A 32 -6.41 8.22 4.07
CA LEU A 32 -5.81 7.39 3.03
C LEU A 32 -6.12 7.93 1.62
N ARG A 33 -7.33 8.39 1.40
CA ARG A 33 -7.76 8.96 0.12
C ARG A 33 -6.90 10.14 -0.34
N GLN A 34 -6.24 10.84 0.57
CA GLN A 34 -5.50 12.08 0.27
C GLN A 34 -4.08 11.82 -0.25
N TRP A 35 -3.55 10.60 -0.11
CA TRP A 35 -2.15 10.36 -0.47
C TRP A 35 -1.89 9.04 -1.20
N PHE A 36 -2.83 8.10 -1.21
CA PHE A 36 -2.57 6.67 -1.52
C PHE A 36 -2.05 6.41 -2.94
N CYS A 37 -2.28 7.28 -3.88
CA CYS A 37 -1.67 7.13 -5.22
C CYS A 37 -1.01 8.43 -5.67
N PRO A 38 0.04 8.34 -6.52
CA PRO A 38 0.76 9.53 -7.00
C PRO A 38 -0.16 10.45 -7.81
N LYS A 39 -0.14 11.75 -7.48
CA LYS A 39 -0.84 12.75 -8.31
C LYS A 39 -0.33 12.71 -9.75
N PRO A 40 -1.17 12.92 -10.77
CA PRO A 40 -2.56 13.41 -10.72
C PRO A 40 -3.61 12.33 -10.45
N TRP A 41 -3.22 11.07 -10.26
CA TRP A 41 -4.13 10.02 -9.83
C TRP A 41 -4.65 10.32 -8.42
N PHE A 42 -5.87 9.88 -8.12
CA PHE A 42 -6.48 10.09 -6.82
C PHE A 42 -7.39 8.92 -6.45
N VAL A 43 -7.70 8.80 -5.16
CA VAL A 43 -8.62 7.79 -4.63
C VAL A 43 -9.96 8.44 -4.34
N SER A 44 -11.01 8.00 -5.02
CA SER A 44 -12.38 8.52 -4.82
C SER A 44 -13.13 7.81 -3.71
N GLU A 45 -12.79 6.55 -3.44
CA GLU A 45 -13.44 5.73 -2.41
C GLU A 45 -12.41 4.82 -1.75
N ALA A 46 -12.48 4.71 -0.44
CA ALA A 46 -11.68 3.77 0.34
C ALA A 46 -12.55 3.11 1.40
N VAL A 47 -12.41 1.79 1.54
CA VAL A 47 -13.05 1.01 2.61
C VAL A 47 -11.94 0.29 3.38
N ILE A 48 -11.91 0.52 4.68
CA ILE A 48 -10.90 -0.05 5.57
C ILE A 48 -11.62 -0.71 6.74
N ASP A 49 -11.69 -2.05 6.72
CA ASP A 49 -12.11 -2.86 7.86
C ASP A 49 -10.83 -3.37 8.53
N LEU A 50 -10.36 -2.67 9.54
CA LEU A 50 -9.01 -2.82 10.09
C LEU A 50 -8.90 -4.02 11.03
N ARG A 51 -8.87 -5.21 10.46
CA ARG A 51 -8.66 -6.49 11.13
C ARG A 51 -8.09 -7.50 10.15
N ALA A 52 -7.48 -8.56 10.63
CA ALA A 52 -7.09 -9.67 9.75
C ALA A 52 -8.35 -10.24 9.07
N GLY A 53 -8.30 -10.37 7.74
CA GLY A 53 -9.46 -10.74 6.93
C GLY A 53 -10.43 -9.61 6.62
N GLY A 54 -10.22 -8.40 7.15
CA GLY A 54 -11.06 -7.25 6.86
C GLY A 54 -10.86 -6.72 5.45
N ARG A 55 -11.91 -6.13 4.89
CA ARG A 55 -11.87 -5.57 3.54
C ARG A 55 -10.94 -4.38 3.44
N PHE A 56 -10.10 -4.39 2.43
CA PHE A 56 -9.33 -3.22 2.01
C PHE A 56 -9.65 -2.93 0.55
N PHE A 57 -10.40 -1.87 0.32
CA PHE A 57 -10.82 -1.48 -1.01
C PHE A 57 -10.42 -0.04 -1.29
N THR A 58 -9.91 0.21 -2.50
CA THR A 58 -9.69 1.56 -3.00
C THR A 58 -10.16 1.66 -4.45
N MET A 59 -10.81 2.78 -4.79
CA MET A 59 -11.09 3.15 -6.17
C MET A 59 -10.06 4.19 -6.59
N MET A 60 -9.13 3.81 -7.45
CA MET A 60 -8.16 4.73 -8.03
C MET A 60 -8.69 5.32 -9.32
N ASN A 61 -8.49 6.62 -9.50
CA ASN A 61 -8.96 7.35 -10.68
C ASN A 61 -7.80 8.11 -11.30
N GLY A 62 -7.68 7.97 -12.62
CA GLY A 62 -6.67 8.68 -13.40
C GLY A 62 -7.19 10.00 -13.95
N PRO A 63 -6.26 10.83 -14.50
CA PRO A 63 -6.60 12.16 -15.02
C PRO A 63 -7.46 12.13 -16.29
N ASP A 64 -7.48 11.00 -16.98
CA ASP A 64 -8.23 10.85 -18.25
C ASP A 64 -9.50 10.01 -18.06
N GLY A 65 -10.03 9.95 -16.83
CA GLY A 65 -11.26 9.23 -16.54
C GLY A 65 -11.08 7.73 -16.25
N GLU A 66 -9.83 7.26 -16.08
CA GLU A 66 -9.57 5.88 -15.68
C GLU A 66 -10.19 5.62 -14.30
N ALA A 67 -10.77 4.44 -14.13
CA ALA A 67 -11.29 3.97 -12.85
C ALA A 67 -10.80 2.55 -12.62
N VAL A 68 -9.98 2.38 -11.60
CA VAL A 68 -9.35 1.09 -11.27
C VAL A 68 -9.75 0.69 -9.85
N PRO A 69 -10.69 -0.27 -9.72
CA PRO A 69 -11.03 -0.80 -8.42
C PRO A 69 -9.95 -1.77 -7.94
N ASN A 70 -9.56 -1.63 -6.68
CA ASN A 70 -8.61 -2.53 -6.03
C ASN A 70 -9.30 -3.17 -4.83
N GLU A 71 -9.63 -4.45 -4.96
CA GLU A 71 -10.24 -5.24 -3.89
C GLU A 71 -9.18 -6.09 -3.22
N GLY A 72 -9.19 -6.12 -1.90
CA GLY A 72 -8.26 -6.93 -1.14
C GLY A 72 -8.65 -7.09 0.30
N SER A 73 -7.72 -7.57 1.09
CA SER A 73 -7.93 -7.74 2.53
C SER A 73 -6.63 -7.50 3.31
N PHE A 74 -6.80 -7.17 4.59
CA PHE A 74 -5.68 -7.17 5.53
C PHE A 74 -5.38 -8.60 5.97
N LEU A 75 -4.10 -8.91 6.11
CA LEU A 75 -3.63 -10.21 6.60
C LEU A 75 -3.14 -10.11 8.05
N GLU A 76 -2.54 -8.98 8.42
CA GLU A 76 -2.00 -8.77 9.75
C GLU A 76 -2.11 -7.29 10.11
N VAL A 77 -2.53 -7.00 11.33
CA VAL A 77 -2.67 -5.64 11.85
C VAL A 77 -2.06 -5.58 13.23
N ILE A 78 -0.93 -4.89 13.37
CA ILE A 78 -0.29 -4.60 14.67
C ILE A 78 -0.24 -3.07 14.80
N PRO A 79 -1.08 -2.47 15.64
CA PRO A 79 -1.23 -1.01 15.69
C PRO A 79 0.09 -0.27 15.79
N GLN A 80 0.27 0.70 14.89
CA GLN A 80 1.45 1.56 14.81
C GLN A 80 2.78 0.82 14.56
N ARG A 81 2.74 -0.46 14.19
CA ARG A 81 3.96 -1.26 13.99
C ARG A 81 3.98 -1.99 12.66
N LYS A 82 2.88 -2.63 12.29
CA LYS A 82 2.86 -3.47 11.09
C LYS A 82 1.48 -3.55 10.49
N LEU A 83 1.43 -3.47 9.17
CA LEU A 83 0.21 -3.65 8.40
C LEU A 83 0.55 -4.50 7.18
N VAL A 84 -0.14 -5.62 7.03
CA VAL A 84 0.02 -6.49 5.86
C VAL A 84 -1.30 -6.55 5.11
N PHE A 85 -1.26 -6.28 3.81
CA PHE A 85 -2.44 -6.38 2.97
C PHE A 85 -2.11 -7.09 1.65
N THR A 86 -3.15 -7.56 0.98
CA THR A 86 -3.02 -8.27 -0.29
C THR A 86 -4.26 -8.08 -1.14
N ASP A 87 -4.10 -8.22 -2.45
CA ASP A 87 -5.20 -8.33 -3.40
C ASP A 87 -5.36 -9.78 -3.94
N ILE A 88 -4.65 -10.73 -3.32
CA ILE A 88 -4.83 -12.16 -3.61
C ILE A 88 -6.13 -12.68 -2.98
N PHE A 89 -6.50 -12.14 -1.83
CA PHE A 89 -7.72 -12.46 -1.11
C PHE A 89 -8.60 -11.23 -0.94
N GLY A 90 -9.90 -11.44 -0.98
CA GLY A 90 -10.90 -10.45 -0.57
C GLY A 90 -11.32 -10.63 0.89
N PRO A 91 -12.43 -10.02 1.31
CA PRO A 91 -12.90 -10.10 2.69
C PRO A 91 -13.02 -11.55 3.18
N ASP A 92 -12.65 -11.73 4.44
CA ASP A 92 -12.64 -13.03 5.13
C ASP A 92 -11.78 -14.09 4.42
N PHE A 93 -10.68 -13.63 3.79
CA PHE A 93 -9.71 -14.48 3.10
C PHE A 93 -10.28 -15.27 1.92
N ALA A 94 -11.37 -14.79 1.32
CA ALA A 94 -11.93 -15.43 0.13
C ALA A 94 -10.98 -15.21 -1.06
N PRO A 95 -10.50 -16.28 -1.74
CA PRO A 95 -9.63 -16.11 -2.89
C PRO A 95 -10.33 -15.32 -4.00
N LEU A 96 -9.65 -14.32 -4.53
CA LEU A 96 -10.15 -13.54 -5.65
C LEU A 96 -9.80 -14.19 -6.98
N ALA A 97 -10.67 -14.00 -7.97
CA ALA A 97 -10.40 -14.45 -9.33
C ALA A 97 -9.21 -13.69 -9.92
N GLU A 98 -8.59 -14.26 -10.96
CA GLU A 98 -7.51 -13.57 -11.68
C GLU A 98 -8.00 -12.21 -12.20
N PRO A 99 -7.14 -11.18 -12.21
CA PRO A 99 -7.50 -9.87 -12.74
C PRO A 99 -7.91 -9.96 -14.20
N GLN A 100 -9.00 -9.29 -14.57
CA GLN A 100 -9.48 -9.27 -15.94
C GLN A 100 -8.89 -8.15 -16.77
N SER A 101 -8.19 -7.19 -16.12
CA SER A 101 -7.62 -6.02 -16.77
C SER A 101 -6.38 -5.53 -16.03
N GLY A 102 -5.67 -4.59 -16.63
CA GLY A 102 -4.45 -4.02 -16.08
C GLY A 102 -3.26 -4.96 -16.24
N ALA A 103 -2.22 -4.73 -15.44
CA ALA A 103 -1.00 -5.53 -15.48
C ALA A 103 -1.18 -6.94 -14.90
N GLY A 104 -2.33 -7.22 -14.28
CA GLY A 104 -2.62 -8.52 -13.68
C GLY A 104 -1.78 -8.85 -12.46
N LEU A 105 -1.15 -7.86 -11.86
CA LEU A 105 -0.30 -8.07 -10.69
C LEU A 105 -1.14 -8.35 -9.46
N ARG A 106 -0.75 -9.41 -8.76
CA ARG A 106 -1.23 -9.74 -7.42
C ARG A 106 -0.04 -9.83 -6.50
N PHE A 107 -0.12 -9.19 -5.35
CA PHE A 107 1.00 -9.17 -4.41
C PHE A 107 0.53 -9.09 -2.97
N ALA A 108 1.45 -9.35 -2.05
CA ALA A 108 1.29 -9.03 -0.64
C ALA A 108 2.23 -7.89 -0.28
N ALA A 109 1.71 -6.87 0.38
CA ALA A 109 2.49 -5.74 0.85
C ALA A 109 2.65 -5.83 2.37
N ILE A 110 3.88 -5.75 2.83
CA ILE A 110 4.24 -5.77 4.25
C ILE A 110 4.78 -4.40 4.60
N LEU A 111 4.05 -3.67 5.44
CA LEU A 111 4.45 -2.35 5.91
C LEU A 111 4.87 -2.43 7.35
N THR A 112 6.03 -1.86 7.67
CA THR A 112 6.49 -1.71 9.04
C THR A 112 6.72 -0.23 9.37
N PHE A 113 6.37 0.13 10.59
CA PHE A 113 6.44 1.49 11.11
C PHE A 113 7.27 1.45 12.38
N THR A 114 8.55 1.82 12.29
CA THR A 114 9.47 1.75 13.42
C THR A 114 9.81 3.16 13.90
N PRO A 115 9.61 3.48 15.19
CA PRO A 115 10.04 4.79 15.70
C PRO A 115 11.55 4.98 15.50
N GLU A 116 11.91 6.13 14.96
CA GLU A 116 13.31 6.51 14.78
C GLU A 116 13.45 8.02 15.03
N GLY A 117 14.05 8.38 16.18
CA GLY A 117 14.04 9.77 16.63
C GLY A 117 12.61 10.25 16.84
N THR A 118 12.25 11.39 16.24
CA THR A 118 10.88 11.92 16.24
C THR A 118 10.06 11.46 15.03
N GLY A 119 10.66 10.66 14.16
CA GLY A 119 10.06 10.20 12.91
C GLY A 119 9.76 8.71 12.91
N THR A 120 9.55 8.20 11.71
CA THR A 120 9.20 6.81 11.45
C THR A 120 10.08 6.23 10.36
N ARG A 121 10.80 5.13 10.66
CA ARG A 121 11.37 4.30 9.60
C ARG A 121 10.21 3.52 8.97
N TYR A 122 9.90 3.89 7.75
CA TYR A 122 8.79 3.34 6.97
C TYR A 122 9.36 2.38 5.94
N ASN A 123 9.02 1.10 6.06
CA ASN A 123 9.46 0.08 5.13
C ASN A 123 8.25 -0.59 4.49
N ALA A 124 8.25 -0.66 3.17
CA ALA A 124 7.25 -1.37 2.39
C ALA A 124 7.96 -2.46 1.59
N THR A 125 7.64 -3.71 1.88
CA THR A 125 8.12 -4.87 1.12
C THR A 125 6.94 -5.45 0.36
N VAL A 126 7.04 -5.48 -0.97
CA VAL A 126 5.99 -5.99 -1.85
C VAL A 126 6.46 -7.30 -2.47
N ARG A 127 5.74 -8.37 -2.18
CA ARG A 127 6.09 -9.74 -2.56
C ARG A 127 5.20 -10.22 -3.70
N HIS A 128 5.82 -10.70 -4.77
CA HIS A 128 5.15 -11.13 -5.99
C HIS A 128 5.13 -12.65 -6.12
N ARG A 129 4.19 -13.16 -6.93
CA ARG A 129 4.05 -14.60 -7.17
C ARG A 129 5.19 -15.17 -8.01
N THR A 130 5.70 -14.37 -8.95
CA THR A 130 6.75 -14.78 -9.89
C THR A 130 7.77 -13.68 -10.08
N ALA A 131 8.97 -14.06 -10.55
CA ALA A 131 9.99 -13.09 -10.91
C ALA A 131 9.54 -12.18 -12.08
N ALA A 132 8.73 -12.72 -12.99
CA ALA A 132 8.17 -11.95 -14.10
C ALA A 132 7.24 -10.85 -13.60
N ASP A 133 6.39 -11.14 -12.61
CA ASP A 133 5.49 -10.16 -12.00
C ASP A 133 6.29 -9.06 -11.28
N ALA A 134 7.31 -9.44 -10.52
CA ALA A 134 8.19 -8.47 -9.85
C ALA A 134 8.87 -7.54 -10.86
N GLU A 135 9.38 -8.08 -11.95
CA GLU A 135 10.02 -7.29 -12.99
C GLU A 135 9.04 -6.38 -13.71
N THR A 136 7.83 -6.86 -13.98
CA THR A 136 6.76 -6.02 -14.54
C THR A 136 6.44 -4.85 -13.62
N HIS A 137 6.30 -5.10 -12.33
CA HIS A 137 6.01 -4.04 -11.35
C HIS A 137 7.17 -3.05 -11.23
N ARG A 138 8.42 -3.53 -11.29
CA ARG A 138 9.61 -2.67 -11.29
C ARG A 138 9.60 -1.75 -12.51
N LYS A 139 9.33 -2.28 -13.71
CA LYS A 139 9.28 -1.51 -14.96
C LYS A 139 8.11 -0.55 -15.03
N MET A 140 7.01 -0.84 -14.35
CA MET A 140 5.88 0.08 -14.20
C MET A 140 6.22 1.29 -13.32
N GLY A 141 7.38 1.31 -12.67
CA GLY A 141 7.82 2.41 -11.83
C GLY A 141 7.49 2.23 -10.35
N PHE A 142 7.61 1.02 -9.82
CA PHE A 142 7.35 0.76 -8.40
C PHE A 142 8.06 1.77 -7.49
N HIS A 143 9.38 1.94 -7.65
CA HIS A 143 10.13 2.81 -6.75
C HIS A 143 9.70 4.28 -6.87
N ASP A 144 9.47 4.76 -8.08
CA ASP A 144 9.01 6.13 -8.30
C ASP A 144 7.58 6.33 -7.78
N GLY A 145 6.68 5.40 -8.08
CA GLY A 145 5.28 5.49 -7.68
C GLY A 145 5.08 5.37 -6.17
N TRP A 146 5.61 4.32 -5.57
CA TRP A 146 5.53 4.13 -4.12
C TRP A 146 6.30 5.21 -3.37
N GLY A 147 7.42 5.69 -3.94
CA GLY A 147 8.19 6.80 -3.39
C GLY A 147 7.42 8.12 -3.41
N ALA A 148 6.76 8.43 -4.52
CA ALA A 148 5.92 9.63 -4.62
C ALA A 148 4.74 9.58 -3.64
N ALA A 149 4.09 8.43 -3.51
CA ALA A 149 3.02 8.23 -2.54
C ALA A 149 3.55 8.38 -1.10
N ALA A 150 4.74 7.85 -0.80
CA ALA A 150 5.35 8.01 0.53
C ALA A 150 5.66 9.48 0.84
N THR A 151 6.06 10.27 -0.14
CA THR A 151 6.24 11.71 0.03
C THR A 151 4.92 12.41 0.34
N GLN A 152 3.85 12.05 -0.36
CA GLN A 152 2.50 12.57 -0.09
C GLN A 152 1.99 12.16 1.29
N LEU A 153 2.27 10.92 1.70
CA LEU A 153 1.98 10.41 3.04
C LEU A 153 2.68 11.25 4.11
N GLU A 154 3.97 11.49 3.94
CA GLU A 154 4.76 12.29 4.87
C GLU A 154 4.22 13.71 4.99
N GLU A 155 3.93 14.36 3.88
CA GLU A 155 3.37 15.71 3.85
C GLU A 155 2.06 15.78 4.63
N LEU A 156 1.15 14.82 4.43
CA LEU A 156 -0.11 14.76 5.16
C LEU A 156 0.12 14.50 6.65
N ALA A 157 0.93 13.50 6.99
CA ALA A 157 1.17 13.10 8.37
C ALA A 157 1.77 14.24 9.20
N ARG A 158 2.57 15.10 8.59
CA ARG A 158 3.16 16.27 9.24
C ARG A 158 2.14 17.35 9.62
N THR A 159 0.95 17.31 9.03
CA THR A 159 -0.13 18.28 9.35
C THR A 159 -1.03 17.83 10.49
N LEU A 160 -0.87 16.58 10.96
CA LEU A 160 -1.74 15.99 11.98
C LEU A 160 -1.21 16.13 13.40
#